data_32fccab6fcc4f5ff5bc1d5ba19256696
#
_entry.id   32fccab6fcc4f5ff5bc1d5ba19256696
#
_cell.length_a   1.000
_cell.length_b   1.000
_cell.length_c   1.000
_cell.angle_alpha   90.00
_cell.angle_beta   90.00
_cell.angle_gamma   90.00
#
_symmetry.space_group_name_H-M   'P 1'
#
loop_
_entity.id
_entity.type
_entity.pdbx_description
1 polymer ?
#
loop_
_entity_poly.entity_id
_entity_poly.type
_entity_poly.pdbx_seq_one_letter_code
_entity_poly.pdbx_strand_id
1 'polypeptide(L)'
;AKEEAGYTATLKSEPNNANLYQQRGVVRFFQLKFTESLADFDKFIEMTPSREPYHWQRGLVHYYAGKYKDGRKQFESHQTVNTQDVENAVWHYLCVSKIDGVKAAEKLFIKITSDRRVPLKEIHALFAGKGTERQVLDAIKAGDPGPAALAHNQFYGHLYLGLYFEAQSKAKKAAEYIAKAAKGHEAHGYMGQVARVHHEWLQQKVKNKGVKPEK
;
A
#
# COMPACT_ATOMS: atom_id res chain seq x y z
N ALA A 1 -12.01 16.09 -5.48
CA ALA A 1 -13.26 16.70 -4.99
C ALA A 1 -14.42 16.54 -5.99
N LYS A 2 -14.24 16.90 -7.28
CA LYS A 2 -15.32 16.83 -8.29
C LYS A 2 -15.85 15.41 -8.54
N GLU A 3 -14.94 14.43 -8.71
CA GLU A 3 -15.32 13.02 -8.92
C GLU A 3 -16.09 12.44 -7.73
N GLU A 4 -15.62 12.67 -6.51
CA GLU A 4 -16.30 12.22 -5.28
C GLU A 4 -17.73 12.79 -5.19
N ALA A 5 -17.90 14.08 -5.53
CA ALA A 5 -19.21 14.73 -5.56
C ALA A 5 -20.12 14.09 -6.61
N GLY A 6 -19.58 13.75 -7.79
CA GLY A 6 -20.31 13.04 -8.84
C GLY A 6 -20.83 11.68 -8.36
N TYR A 7 -19.97 10.83 -7.83
CA TYR A 7 -20.37 9.51 -7.27
C TYR A 7 -21.40 9.68 -6.14
N THR A 8 -21.22 10.67 -5.28
CA THR A 8 -22.16 10.95 -4.18
C THR A 8 -23.52 11.38 -4.68
N ALA A 9 -23.59 12.17 -5.75
CA ALA A 9 -24.85 12.57 -6.36
C ALA A 9 -25.57 11.37 -7.01
N THR A 10 -24.83 10.54 -7.77
CA THR A 10 -25.41 9.36 -8.43
C THR A 10 -25.90 8.33 -7.40
N LEU A 11 -25.21 8.16 -6.28
CA LEU A 11 -25.64 7.24 -5.21
C LEU A 11 -26.96 7.65 -4.54
N LYS A 12 -27.44 8.90 -4.70
CA LYS A 12 -28.77 9.28 -4.21
C LYS A 12 -29.90 8.66 -5.05
N SER A 13 -29.67 8.49 -6.37
CA SER A 13 -30.62 7.84 -7.28
C SER A 13 -30.37 6.33 -7.41
N GLU A 14 -29.14 5.89 -7.21
CA GLU A 14 -28.71 4.50 -7.38
C GLU A 14 -28.06 3.93 -6.08
N PRO A 15 -28.74 3.91 -4.93
CA PRO A 15 -28.15 3.51 -3.65
C PRO A 15 -27.71 2.03 -3.59
N ASN A 16 -28.22 1.20 -4.52
CA ASN A 16 -27.90 -0.20 -4.60
C ASN A 16 -26.83 -0.53 -5.68
N ASN A 17 -26.17 0.45 -6.25
CA ASN A 17 -25.10 0.27 -7.20
C ASN A 17 -23.76 0.11 -6.46
N ALA A 18 -23.36 -1.14 -6.20
CA ALA A 18 -22.13 -1.48 -5.49
C ALA A 18 -20.88 -0.83 -6.11
N ASN A 19 -20.80 -0.76 -7.44
CA ASN A 19 -19.63 -0.20 -8.13
C ASN A 19 -19.41 1.28 -7.82
N LEU A 20 -20.47 2.06 -7.56
CA LEU A 20 -20.33 3.46 -7.20
C LEU A 20 -19.65 3.63 -5.82
N TYR A 21 -19.93 2.75 -4.87
CA TYR A 21 -19.22 2.72 -3.58
C TYR A 21 -17.75 2.37 -3.80
N GLN A 22 -17.45 1.36 -4.62
CA GLN A 22 -16.06 1.01 -4.97
C GLN A 22 -15.31 2.21 -5.56
N GLN A 23 -15.87 2.88 -6.56
CA GLN A 23 -15.23 4.02 -7.21
C GLN A 23 -15.06 5.21 -6.27
N ARG A 24 -16.08 5.54 -5.47
CA ARG A 24 -16.00 6.61 -4.49
C ARG A 24 -14.98 6.31 -3.39
N GLY A 25 -14.92 5.06 -2.94
CA GLY A 25 -13.92 4.60 -1.98
C GLY A 25 -12.50 4.80 -2.49
N VAL A 26 -12.21 4.47 -3.75
CA VAL A 26 -10.90 4.72 -4.38
C VAL A 26 -10.57 6.21 -4.39
N VAL A 27 -11.51 7.05 -4.85
CA VAL A 27 -11.29 8.52 -4.90
C VAL A 27 -11.04 9.09 -3.50
N ARG A 28 -11.77 8.62 -2.49
CA ARG A 28 -11.59 9.02 -1.09
C ARG A 28 -10.25 8.59 -0.53
N PHE A 29 -9.78 7.38 -0.86
CA PHE A 29 -8.44 6.93 -0.51
C PHE A 29 -7.36 7.87 -1.06
N PHE A 30 -7.46 8.21 -2.35
CA PHE A 30 -6.53 9.15 -3.00
C PHE A 30 -6.58 10.57 -2.45
N GLN A 31 -7.64 10.93 -1.72
CA GLN A 31 -7.77 12.20 -0.99
C GLN A 31 -7.38 12.09 0.50
N LEU A 32 -6.78 10.98 0.93
CA LEU A 32 -6.43 10.70 2.34
C LEU A 32 -7.66 10.65 3.29
N LYS A 33 -8.87 10.48 2.76
CA LYS A 33 -10.12 10.29 3.52
C LYS A 33 -10.29 8.81 3.86
N PHE A 34 -9.42 8.28 4.71
CA PHE A 34 -9.31 6.83 4.93
C PHE A 34 -10.56 6.23 5.59
N THR A 35 -11.17 6.94 6.54
CA THR A 35 -12.39 6.47 7.22
C THR A 35 -13.56 6.38 6.25
N GLU A 36 -13.76 7.41 5.43
CA GLU A 36 -14.84 7.45 4.45
C GLU A 36 -14.61 6.46 3.30
N SER A 37 -13.35 6.29 2.89
CA SER A 37 -12.95 5.26 1.90
C SER A 37 -13.28 3.86 2.39
N LEU A 38 -12.95 3.58 3.67
CA LEU A 38 -13.22 2.29 4.27
C LEU A 38 -14.72 2.00 4.37
N ALA A 39 -15.52 2.99 4.77
CA ALA A 39 -16.98 2.85 4.81
C ALA A 39 -17.58 2.49 3.44
N ASP A 40 -17.05 3.08 2.36
CA ASP A 40 -17.47 2.75 1.01
C ASP A 40 -17.05 1.34 0.59
N PHE A 41 -15.83 0.92 0.90
CA PHE A 41 -15.36 -0.43 0.60
C PHE A 41 -16.09 -1.50 1.43
N ASP A 42 -16.41 -1.21 2.69
CA ASP A 42 -17.23 -2.08 3.52
C ASP A 42 -18.63 -2.25 2.92
N LYS A 43 -19.24 -1.14 2.43
CA LYS A 43 -20.54 -1.20 1.76
C LYS A 43 -20.48 -2.00 0.45
N PHE A 44 -19.42 -1.82 -0.33
CA PHE A 44 -19.19 -2.63 -1.53
C PHE A 44 -19.13 -4.13 -1.20
N ILE A 45 -18.39 -4.53 -0.16
CA ILE A 45 -18.26 -5.93 0.27
C ILE A 45 -19.57 -6.46 0.86
N GLU A 46 -20.31 -5.66 1.63
CA GLU A 46 -21.66 -6.02 2.11
C GLU A 46 -22.59 -6.42 0.96
N MET A 47 -22.53 -5.67 -0.14
CA MET A 47 -23.36 -5.90 -1.35
C MET A 47 -22.80 -7.00 -2.26
N THR A 48 -21.51 -7.30 -2.16
CA THR A 48 -20.79 -8.25 -3.02
C THR A 48 -19.83 -9.14 -2.21
N PRO A 49 -20.33 -10.00 -1.27
CA PRO A 49 -19.47 -10.71 -0.32
C PRO A 49 -18.39 -11.59 -0.97
N SER A 50 -18.69 -12.18 -2.14
CA SER A 50 -17.73 -13.01 -2.88
C SER A 50 -16.50 -12.24 -3.39
N ARG A 51 -16.56 -10.92 -3.40
CA ARG A 51 -15.43 -10.05 -3.81
C ARG A 51 -14.45 -9.78 -2.67
N GLU A 52 -14.78 -10.14 -1.44
CA GLU A 52 -13.95 -9.87 -0.27
C GLU A 52 -12.50 -10.35 -0.44
N PRO A 53 -12.19 -11.61 -0.83
CA PRO A 53 -10.81 -12.06 -0.97
C PRO A 53 -10.01 -11.32 -2.05
N TYR A 54 -10.69 -10.75 -3.02
CA TYR A 54 -10.07 -10.01 -4.13
C TYR A 54 -9.83 -8.54 -3.81
N HIS A 55 -10.31 -8.04 -2.65
CA HIS A 55 -10.34 -6.61 -2.36
C HIS A 55 -9.10 -6.12 -1.58
N TRP A 56 -7.90 -6.33 -2.15
CA TRP A 56 -6.64 -5.89 -1.55
C TRP A 56 -6.58 -4.37 -1.26
N GLN A 57 -7.28 -3.54 -2.04
CA GLN A 57 -7.39 -2.09 -1.83
C GLN A 57 -7.97 -1.77 -0.44
N ARG A 58 -8.97 -2.54 0.02
CA ARG A 58 -9.53 -2.41 1.37
C ARG A 58 -8.47 -2.70 2.44
N GLY A 59 -7.60 -3.67 2.20
CA GLY A 59 -6.45 -3.95 3.07
C GLY A 59 -5.51 -2.75 3.22
N LEU A 60 -5.19 -2.07 2.12
CA LEU A 60 -4.42 -0.82 2.15
C LEU A 60 -5.12 0.25 2.99
N VAL A 61 -6.42 0.47 2.77
CA VAL A 61 -7.16 1.49 3.52
C VAL A 61 -7.21 1.17 5.01
N HIS A 62 -7.36 -0.09 5.40
CA HIS A 62 -7.24 -0.52 6.79
C HIS A 62 -5.89 -0.13 7.41
N TYR A 63 -4.78 -0.33 6.68
CA TYR A 63 -3.45 0.09 7.15
C TYR A 63 -3.38 1.59 7.43
N TYR A 64 -3.81 2.43 6.47
CA TYR A 64 -3.77 3.89 6.62
C TYR A 64 -4.76 4.42 7.67
N ALA A 65 -5.89 3.73 7.87
CA ALA A 65 -6.87 4.04 8.94
C ALA A 65 -6.42 3.54 10.33
N GLY A 66 -5.24 2.92 10.46
CA GLY A 66 -4.75 2.37 11.72
C GLY A 66 -5.44 1.09 12.19
N LYS A 67 -6.30 0.49 11.36
CA LYS A 67 -7.02 -0.77 11.63
C LYS A 67 -6.18 -1.97 11.21
N TYR A 68 -4.98 -2.09 11.78
CA TYR A 68 -3.97 -3.07 11.35
C TYR A 68 -4.42 -4.53 11.47
N LYS A 69 -5.23 -4.89 12.47
CA LYS A 69 -5.78 -6.24 12.63
C LYS A 69 -6.69 -6.63 11.47
N ASP A 70 -7.53 -5.69 11.02
CA ASP A 70 -8.44 -5.92 9.90
C ASP A 70 -7.69 -5.93 8.56
N GLY A 71 -6.68 -5.04 8.42
CA GLY A 71 -5.77 -5.06 7.27
C GLY A 71 -5.03 -6.39 7.13
N ARG A 72 -4.47 -6.91 8.24
CA ARG A 72 -3.84 -8.23 8.29
C ARG A 72 -4.79 -9.32 7.77
N LYS A 73 -6.01 -9.39 8.31
CA LYS A 73 -7.02 -10.38 7.88
C LYS A 73 -7.36 -10.25 6.39
N GLN A 74 -7.49 -9.03 5.89
CA GLN A 74 -7.77 -8.80 4.46
C GLN A 74 -6.64 -9.32 3.57
N PHE A 75 -5.37 -9.12 3.95
CA PHE A 75 -4.23 -9.65 3.19
C PHE A 75 -4.09 -11.17 3.33
N GLU A 76 -4.43 -11.75 4.48
CA GLU A 76 -4.53 -13.20 4.68
C GLU A 76 -5.64 -13.80 3.78
N SER A 77 -6.81 -13.14 3.68
CA SER A 77 -7.89 -13.53 2.78
C SER A 77 -7.46 -13.42 1.31
N HIS A 78 -6.82 -12.30 0.92
CA HIS A 78 -6.31 -12.12 -0.46
C HIS A 78 -5.28 -13.19 -0.85
N GLN A 79 -4.47 -13.68 0.10
CA GLN A 79 -3.52 -14.76 -0.14
C GLN A 79 -4.18 -16.05 -0.64
N THR A 80 -5.46 -16.27 -0.36
CA THR A 80 -6.18 -17.46 -0.82
C THR A 80 -6.50 -17.45 -2.33
N VAL A 81 -6.56 -16.25 -2.93
CA VAL A 81 -6.90 -16.04 -4.35
C VAL A 81 -5.73 -15.51 -5.19
N ASN A 82 -4.68 -14.97 -4.54
CA ASN A 82 -3.45 -14.51 -5.19
C ASN A 82 -2.23 -14.93 -4.37
N THR A 83 -1.80 -16.17 -4.56
CA THR A 83 -0.83 -16.86 -3.69
C THR A 83 0.63 -16.47 -3.92
N GLN A 84 0.96 -15.80 -5.03
CA GLN A 84 2.34 -15.49 -5.43
C GLN A 84 2.54 -14.00 -5.67
N ASP A 85 2.13 -13.18 -4.68
CA ASP A 85 2.22 -11.73 -4.76
C ASP A 85 3.04 -11.17 -3.59
N VAL A 86 4.23 -10.68 -3.91
CA VAL A 86 5.13 -10.04 -2.94
C VAL A 86 4.52 -8.77 -2.36
N GLU A 87 3.74 -8.01 -3.12
CA GLU A 87 3.08 -6.80 -2.62
C GLU A 87 2.09 -7.14 -1.50
N ASN A 88 1.28 -8.19 -1.69
CA ASN A 88 0.38 -8.69 -0.64
C ASN A 88 1.16 -9.11 0.62
N ALA A 89 2.25 -9.87 0.45
CA ALA A 89 3.09 -10.30 1.56
C ALA A 89 3.67 -9.11 2.34
N VAL A 90 4.13 -8.08 1.64
CA VAL A 90 4.69 -6.87 2.27
C VAL A 90 3.62 -6.10 3.04
N TRP A 91 2.44 -5.86 2.47
CA TRP A 91 1.38 -5.15 3.18
C TRP A 91 0.86 -5.92 4.39
N HIS A 92 0.79 -7.27 4.30
CA HIS A 92 0.56 -8.13 5.47
C HIS A 92 1.63 -7.91 6.55
N TYR A 93 2.93 -7.97 6.18
CA TYR A 93 4.05 -7.70 7.09
C TYR A 93 3.92 -6.33 7.78
N LEU A 94 3.58 -5.28 7.01
CA LEU A 94 3.42 -3.94 7.57
C LEU A 94 2.32 -3.90 8.63
N CYS A 95 1.19 -4.56 8.40
CA CYS A 95 0.12 -4.68 9.39
C CYS A 95 0.61 -5.43 10.65
N VAL A 96 1.27 -6.59 10.49
CA VAL A 96 1.81 -7.37 11.62
C VAL A 96 2.85 -6.56 12.39
N SER A 97 3.73 -5.83 11.70
CA SER A 97 4.77 -5.02 12.35
C SER A 97 4.20 -3.90 13.23
N LYS A 98 3.03 -3.37 12.90
CA LYS A 98 2.32 -2.36 13.72
C LYS A 98 1.60 -2.98 14.93
N ILE A 99 1.24 -4.27 14.88
CA ILE A 99 0.54 -4.98 15.97
C ILE A 99 1.55 -5.57 16.95
N ASP A 100 2.49 -6.37 16.41
CA ASP A 100 3.33 -7.29 17.19
C ASP A 100 4.84 -7.01 17.03
N GLY A 101 5.19 -5.98 16.25
CA GLY A 101 6.57 -5.59 15.99
C GLY A 101 7.24 -6.34 14.83
N VAL A 102 8.41 -5.83 14.45
CA VAL A 102 9.16 -6.29 13.26
C VAL A 102 9.55 -7.77 13.35
N LYS A 103 10.03 -8.25 14.51
CA LYS A 103 10.41 -9.65 14.66
C LYS A 103 9.26 -10.63 14.47
N ALA A 104 8.06 -10.26 14.91
CA ALA A 104 6.87 -11.06 14.67
C ALA A 104 6.49 -11.04 13.17
N ALA A 105 6.59 -9.88 12.55
CA ALA A 105 6.32 -9.74 11.12
C ALA A 105 7.28 -10.58 10.25
N GLU A 106 8.57 -10.61 10.57
CA GLU A 106 9.55 -11.48 9.90
C GLU A 106 9.21 -12.97 10.06
N LYS A 107 8.83 -13.39 11.28
CA LYS A 107 8.45 -14.79 11.57
C LYS A 107 7.19 -15.22 10.83
N LEU A 108 6.22 -14.32 10.69
CA LEU A 108 4.91 -14.56 10.06
C LEU A 108 4.88 -14.15 8.58
N PHE A 109 6.03 -13.80 8.00
CA PHE A 109 6.10 -13.30 6.64
C PHE A 109 5.64 -14.36 5.62
N ILE A 110 4.71 -13.99 4.76
CA ILE A 110 4.13 -14.87 3.75
C ILE A 110 5.22 -15.29 2.76
N LYS A 111 5.37 -16.59 2.55
CA LYS A 111 6.36 -17.16 1.63
C LYS A 111 5.86 -17.03 0.19
N ILE A 112 6.66 -16.35 -0.64
CA ILE A 112 6.44 -16.20 -2.08
C ILE A 112 7.63 -16.82 -2.81
N THR A 113 7.39 -17.59 -3.86
CA THR A 113 8.42 -18.33 -4.58
C THR A 113 8.51 -18.01 -6.06
N SER A 114 7.49 -17.38 -6.65
CA SER A 114 7.38 -17.26 -8.11
C SER A 114 6.98 -15.87 -8.62
N ASP A 115 7.07 -14.82 -7.82
CA ASP A 115 6.88 -13.46 -8.34
C ASP A 115 8.11 -13.07 -9.18
N ARG A 116 7.87 -12.82 -10.48
CA ARG A 116 8.94 -12.54 -11.46
C ARG A 116 9.15 -11.05 -11.72
N ARG A 117 8.34 -10.17 -11.09
CA ARG A 117 8.48 -8.72 -11.24
C ARG A 117 9.76 -8.23 -10.57
N VAL A 118 10.55 -7.42 -11.28
CA VAL A 118 11.78 -6.83 -10.75
C VAL A 118 11.45 -5.54 -9.99
N PRO A 119 12.02 -5.31 -8.79
CA PRO A 119 12.94 -6.13 -8.00
C PRO A 119 12.22 -6.90 -6.86
N LEU A 120 11.00 -7.40 -7.08
CA LEU A 120 10.14 -7.93 -6.00
C LEU A 120 10.72 -9.18 -5.32
N LYS A 121 11.52 -9.98 -6.03
CA LYS A 121 12.24 -11.10 -5.41
C LYS A 121 13.21 -10.64 -4.31
N GLU A 122 13.99 -9.60 -4.60
CA GLU A 122 14.97 -9.04 -3.66
C GLU A 122 14.26 -8.28 -2.52
N ILE A 123 13.14 -7.63 -2.81
CA ILE A 123 12.25 -7.02 -1.80
C ILE A 123 11.73 -8.11 -0.86
N HIS A 124 11.23 -9.23 -1.38
CA HIS A 124 10.78 -10.34 -0.54
C HIS A 124 11.91 -10.86 0.36
N ALA A 125 13.12 -11.06 -0.18
CA ALA A 125 14.27 -11.48 0.60
C ALA A 125 14.62 -10.44 1.70
N LEU A 126 14.52 -9.15 1.41
CA LEU A 126 14.78 -8.07 2.37
C LEU A 126 13.80 -8.12 3.55
N PHE A 127 12.49 -8.21 3.28
CA PHE A 127 11.45 -8.29 4.32
C PHE A 127 11.50 -9.60 5.11
N ALA A 128 12.02 -10.68 4.51
CA ALA A 128 12.28 -11.95 5.18
C ALA A 128 13.55 -11.93 6.06
N GLY A 129 14.25 -10.79 6.19
CA GLY A 129 15.51 -10.68 6.93
C GLY A 129 16.71 -11.39 6.27
N LYS A 130 16.60 -11.77 4.99
CA LYS A 130 17.62 -12.53 4.22
C LYS A 130 18.27 -11.74 3.09
N GLY A 131 17.78 -10.52 2.85
CA GLY A 131 18.26 -9.63 1.82
C GLY A 131 18.82 -8.33 2.38
N THR A 132 19.33 -7.50 1.47
CA THR A 132 19.89 -6.18 1.79
C THR A 132 19.32 -5.12 0.85
N GLU A 133 19.32 -3.85 1.29
CA GLU A 133 19.01 -2.70 0.45
C GLU A 133 19.85 -2.69 -0.83
N ARG A 134 21.14 -3.02 -0.72
CA ARG A 134 22.06 -3.04 -1.85
C ARG A 134 21.60 -4.02 -2.92
N GLN A 135 21.17 -5.22 -2.55
CA GLN A 135 20.67 -6.23 -3.49
C GLN A 135 19.43 -5.73 -4.23
N VAL A 136 18.50 -5.04 -3.56
CA VAL A 136 17.34 -4.42 -4.22
C VAL A 136 17.76 -3.37 -5.24
N LEU A 137 18.72 -2.49 -4.87
CA LEU A 137 19.21 -1.43 -5.76
C LEU A 137 19.99 -1.98 -6.96
N ASP A 138 20.76 -3.04 -6.77
CA ASP A 138 21.49 -3.71 -7.84
C ASP A 138 20.52 -4.43 -8.80
N ALA A 139 19.47 -5.08 -8.28
CA ALA A 139 18.44 -5.74 -9.09
C ALA A 139 17.66 -4.76 -9.99
N ILE A 140 17.40 -3.53 -9.55
CA ILE A 140 16.74 -2.50 -10.37
C ILE A 140 17.44 -2.31 -11.73
N LYS A 141 18.77 -2.44 -11.76
CA LYS A 141 19.62 -2.17 -12.92
C LYS A 141 20.12 -3.45 -13.61
N ALA A 142 19.83 -4.61 -13.03
CA ALA A 142 20.35 -5.89 -13.53
C ALA A 142 19.84 -6.15 -14.97
N GLY A 143 20.73 -6.62 -15.83
CA GLY A 143 20.40 -6.92 -17.23
C GLY A 143 20.24 -5.70 -18.15
N ASP A 144 20.69 -4.53 -17.71
CA ASP A 144 20.65 -3.28 -18.49
C ASP A 144 19.24 -2.97 -19.05
N PRO A 145 18.23 -2.79 -18.16
CA PRO A 145 16.86 -2.58 -18.60
C PRO A 145 16.71 -1.28 -19.38
N GLY A 146 15.93 -1.30 -20.44
CA GLY A 146 15.57 -0.08 -21.19
C GLY A 146 14.84 0.94 -20.29
N PRO A 147 14.72 2.22 -20.73
CA PRO A 147 14.25 3.33 -19.89
C PRO A 147 12.91 3.08 -19.18
N ALA A 148 11.94 2.51 -19.87
CA ALA A 148 10.62 2.23 -19.29
C ALA A 148 10.67 1.14 -18.20
N ALA A 149 11.41 0.04 -18.45
CA ALA A 149 11.61 -1.03 -17.48
C ALA A 149 12.42 -0.51 -16.28
N LEU A 150 13.46 0.29 -16.51
CA LEU A 150 14.24 0.90 -15.45
C LEU A 150 13.37 1.80 -14.55
N ALA A 151 12.52 2.65 -15.14
CA ALA A 151 11.61 3.51 -14.38
C ALA A 151 10.63 2.69 -13.53
N HIS A 152 10.08 1.61 -14.09
CA HIS A 152 9.20 0.68 -13.38
C HIS A 152 9.92 0.00 -12.21
N ASN A 153 11.11 -0.56 -12.45
CA ASN A 153 11.92 -1.21 -11.42
C ASN A 153 12.31 -0.23 -10.30
N GLN A 154 12.70 1.00 -10.66
CA GLN A 154 13.00 2.08 -9.71
C GLN A 154 11.81 2.43 -8.84
N PHE A 155 10.63 2.57 -9.44
CA PHE A 155 9.39 2.86 -8.72
C PHE A 155 9.13 1.82 -7.63
N TYR A 156 9.05 0.53 -8.00
CA TYR A 156 8.79 -0.55 -7.05
C TYR A 156 9.90 -0.68 -6.01
N GLY A 157 11.17 -0.63 -6.44
CA GLY A 157 12.30 -0.68 -5.53
C GLY A 157 12.26 0.43 -4.49
N HIS A 158 12.01 1.67 -4.91
CA HIS A 158 11.96 2.82 -4.00
C HIS A 158 10.74 2.75 -3.07
N LEU A 159 9.55 2.41 -3.58
CA LEU A 159 8.35 2.28 -2.75
C LEU A 159 8.56 1.28 -1.61
N TYR A 160 9.01 0.06 -1.95
CA TYR A 160 9.16 -1.00 -0.95
C TYR A 160 10.37 -0.84 -0.05
N LEU A 161 11.47 -0.21 -0.50
CA LEU A 161 12.55 0.23 0.39
C LEU A 161 12.06 1.28 1.39
N GLY A 162 11.26 2.22 0.95
CA GLY A 162 10.67 3.24 1.83
C GLY A 162 9.79 2.62 2.91
N LEU A 163 8.88 1.72 2.53
CA LEU A 163 8.01 0.98 3.46
C LEU A 163 8.81 0.09 4.43
N TYR A 164 9.87 -0.57 3.95
CA TYR A 164 10.76 -1.34 4.80
C TYR A 164 11.42 -0.49 5.88
N PHE A 165 12.02 0.65 5.48
CA PHE A 165 12.67 1.54 6.43
C PHE A 165 11.69 2.22 7.38
N GLU A 166 10.44 2.48 6.98
CA GLU A 166 9.41 2.93 7.91
C GLU A 166 9.12 1.87 8.98
N ALA A 167 8.96 0.60 8.58
CA ALA A 167 8.74 -0.49 9.53
C ALA A 167 9.90 -0.65 10.51
N GLN A 168 11.15 -0.42 10.04
CA GLN A 168 12.37 -0.43 10.87
C GLN A 168 12.58 0.87 11.68
N SER A 169 11.61 1.77 11.72
CA SER A 169 11.68 3.07 12.43
C SER A 169 12.82 3.99 11.94
N LYS A 170 13.31 3.80 10.71
CA LYS A 170 14.34 4.63 10.07
C LYS A 170 13.69 5.76 9.25
N ALA A 171 13.01 6.67 9.95
CA ALA A 171 12.11 7.67 9.35
C ALA A 171 12.73 8.53 8.23
N LYS A 172 13.98 9.00 8.40
CA LYS A 172 14.67 9.80 7.37
C LYS A 172 14.84 9.02 6.07
N LYS A 173 15.34 7.80 6.16
CA LYS A 173 15.58 6.92 5.01
C LYS A 173 14.27 6.49 4.35
N ALA A 174 13.24 6.21 5.15
CA ALA A 174 11.89 5.95 4.65
C ALA A 174 11.36 7.12 3.82
N ALA A 175 11.42 8.35 4.35
CA ALA A 175 10.95 9.54 3.65
C ALA A 175 11.70 9.80 2.34
N GLU A 176 13.03 9.58 2.31
CA GLU A 176 13.85 9.72 1.09
C GLU A 176 13.40 8.76 -0.02
N TYR A 177 13.18 7.48 0.29
CA TYR A 177 12.74 6.49 -0.69
C TYR A 177 11.29 6.69 -1.13
N ILE A 178 10.39 7.00 -0.19
CA ILE A 178 8.99 7.30 -0.53
C ILE A 178 8.90 8.54 -1.44
N ALA A 179 9.67 9.59 -1.19
CA ALA A 179 9.70 10.77 -2.06
C ALA A 179 10.18 10.43 -3.49
N LYS A 180 11.16 9.52 -3.63
CA LYS A 180 11.61 9.03 -4.94
C LYS A 180 10.51 8.24 -5.65
N ALA A 181 9.78 7.36 -4.94
CA ALA A 181 8.68 6.60 -5.51
C ALA A 181 7.48 7.48 -5.89
N ALA A 182 7.18 8.52 -5.10
CA ALA A 182 6.09 9.45 -5.39
C ALA A 182 6.36 10.37 -6.58
N LYS A 183 7.64 10.55 -6.98
CA LYS A 183 8.01 11.33 -8.16
C LYS A 183 7.63 10.57 -9.44
N GLY A 184 6.76 11.13 -10.27
CA GLY A 184 6.28 10.49 -11.50
C GLY A 184 5.27 9.37 -11.24
N HIS A 185 4.54 9.46 -10.14
CA HIS A 185 3.55 8.47 -9.71
C HIS A 185 2.45 8.19 -10.75
N GLU A 186 2.12 9.14 -11.61
CA GLU A 186 1.08 9.00 -12.65
C GLU A 186 1.37 7.84 -13.62
N ALA A 187 2.64 7.54 -13.86
CA ALA A 187 3.07 6.48 -14.77
C ALA A 187 2.85 5.05 -14.21
N HIS A 188 2.49 4.92 -12.92
CA HIS A 188 2.45 3.63 -12.21
C HIS A 188 1.05 3.24 -11.71
N GLY A 189 0.01 3.79 -12.31
CA GLY A 189 -1.38 3.41 -12.04
C GLY A 189 -1.77 3.53 -10.56
N TYR A 190 -2.48 2.53 -10.05
CA TYR A 190 -2.98 2.54 -8.68
C TYR A 190 -1.83 2.60 -7.66
N MET A 191 -0.78 1.80 -7.83
CA MET A 191 0.35 1.78 -6.89
C MET A 191 1.16 3.08 -6.92
N GLY A 192 1.20 3.78 -8.05
CA GLY A 192 1.72 5.14 -8.12
C GLY A 192 0.93 6.09 -7.21
N GLN A 193 -0.40 6.03 -7.26
CA GLN A 193 -1.24 6.81 -6.35
C GLN A 193 -1.04 6.39 -4.88
N VAL A 194 -0.80 5.11 -4.58
CA VAL A 194 -0.43 4.65 -3.23
C VAL A 194 0.87 5.32 -2.76
N ALA A 195 1.89 5.40 -3.61
CA ALA A 195 3.15 6.06 -3.28
C ALA A 195 2.95 7.56 -2.98
N ARG A 196 2.14 8.27 -3.78
CA ARG A 196 1.77 9.67 -3.54
C ARG A 196 1.01 9.82 -2.22
N VAL A 197 -0.02 9.02 -1.99
CA VAL A 197 -0.80 9.01 -0.74
C VAL A 197 0.12 8.77 0.46
N HIS A 198 1.03 7.80 0.36
CA HIS A 198 1.96 7.49 1.44
C HIS A 198 2.90 8.67 1.74
N HIS A 199 3.42 9.32 0.69
CA HIS A 199 4.26 10.49 0.82
C HIS A 199 3.55 11.65 1.54
N GLU A 200 2.34 12.00 1.08
CA GLU A 200 1.52 13.06 1.68
C GLU A 200 1.13 12.75 3.13
N TRP A 201 0.77 11.49 3.40
CA TRP A 201 0.44 11.01 4.75
C TRP A 201 1.63 11.13 5.71
N LEU A 202 2.85 10.78 5.28
CA LEU A 202 4.05 10.99 6.08
C LEU A 202 4.30 12.48 6.38
N GLN A 203 4.12 13.35 5.38
CA GLN A 203 4.26 14.80 5.56
C GLN A 203 3.25 15.35 6.58
N GLN A 204 1.98 14.90 6.54
CA GLN A 204 0.96 15.30 7.52
C GLN A 204 1.33 14.84 8.94
N LYS A 205 1.84 13.62 9.09
CA LYS A 205 2.31 13.11 10.40
C LYS A 205 3.45 13.94 10.99
N VAL A 206 4.36 14.42 10.17
CA VAL A 206 5.47 15.30 10.63
C VAL A 206 4.92 16.65 11.07
N LYS A 207 4.03 17.27 10.28
CA LYS A 207 3.39 18.55 10.63
C LYS A 207 2.62 18.45 11.95
N ASN A 208 1.82 17.40 12.11
CA ASN A 208 1.00 17.21 13.32
C ASN A 208 1.83 16.94 14.60
N LYS A 209 3.04 16.36 14.46
CA LYS A 209 3.96 16.18 15.60
C LYS A 209 4.68 17.46 16.00
N GLY A 210 4.83 18.43 15.09
CA GLY A 210 5.46 19.72 15.34
C GLY A 210 4.55 20.75 16.01
N VAL A 211 3.25 20.56 15.96
CA VAL A 211 2.26 21.42 16.62
C VAL A 211 2.02 20.87 18.03
N LYS A 212 2.77 21.35 19.04
CA LYS A 212 2.35 21.18 20.45
C LYS A 212 1.07 22.00 20.62
N PRO A 213 -0.02 21.44 21.20
CA PRO A 213 -1.13 22.29 21.63
C PRO A 213 -0.59 23.27 22.66
N GLU A 214 -0.72 24.56 22.39
CA GLU A 214 -0.55 25.59 23.41
C GLU A 214 -1.53 25.29 24.56
N LYS A 215 -1.00 25.28 25.77
CA LYS A 215 -1.78 25.08 27.00
C LYS A 215 -2.64 26.28 27.31
#